data_57fe95260a3e089d929ac6cf55845e86
#
_entry.id   57fe95260a3e089d929ac6cf55845e86
#
_cell.length_a   1.000
_cell.length_b   1.000
_cell.length_c   1.000
_cell.angle_alpha   90.00
_cell.angle_beta   90.00
_cell.angle_gamma   90.00
#
_symmetry.space_group_name_H-M   'P 1'
#
loop_
_entity.id
_entity.type
_entity.pdbx_description
1 polymer ?
#
loop_
_entity_poly.entity_id
_entity_poly.type
_entity_poly.pdbx_seq_one_letter_code
_entity_poly.pdbx_strand_id
1 'polypeptide(L)'
;MFRRILIITVVLLSLAGTAEAGEKAESDDGIHRVMTCYIRITGLEADAPYPERVWENRRDLCVETILSRRPDIICLQEAIYDSYAYLKEKLRGYMPYGFAGPEMDPYTEGYHFIGKNVIFFRRDRYEFVSAGCYWLSETPLIGGSCSWNTTRARHCNWVRLRDKRSGRELRVLDVHLDHKSDEARREQIRMV
;
A
#
# COMPACT_ATOMS: atom_id res chain seq x y z
N MET A 1 7.40 22.33 14.29
CA MET A 1 6.38 22.69 13.30
C MET A 1 6.23 21.49 12.35
N PHE A 2 5.30 20.58 12.63
CA PHE A 2 5.14 19.34 11.85
C PHE A 2 4.39 19.67 10.55
N ARG A 3 5.10 19.64 9.40
CA ARG A 3 4.45 19.64 8.09
C ARG A 3 3.75 18.29 7.91
N ARG A 4 2.43 18.32 7.84
CA ARG A 4 1.63 17.14 7.49
C ARG A 4 2.03 16.69 6.08
N ILE A 5 2.58 15.49 5.98
CA ILE A 5 2.84 14.84 4.69
C ILE A 5 1.49 14.39 4.17
N LEU A 6 1.06 14.95 3.05
CA LEU A 6 -0.14 14.51 2.36
C LEU A 6 0.19 13.20 1.64
N ILE A 7 -0.33 12.10 2.16
CA ILE A 7 -0.25 10.79 1.51
C ILE A 7 -1.50 10.68 0.65
N ILE A 8 -1.33 10.67 -0.67
CA ILE A 8 -2.44 10.52 -1.61
C ILE A 8 -2.49 9.07 -2.04
N THR A 9 -3.50 8.35 -1.60
CA THR A 9 -3.89 7.06 -2.17
C THR A 9 -4.98 7.34 -3.20
N VAL A 10 -4.68 7.13 -4.48
CA VAL A 10 -5.66 7.31 -5.55
C VAL A 10 -6.37 5.99 -5.80
N VAL A 11 -7.67 5.96 -5.55
CA VAL A 11 -8.54 4.84 -5.91
C VAL A 11 -9.27 5.21 -7.20
N LEU A 12 -8.86 4.63 -8.32
CA LEU A 12 -9.56 4.77 -9.60
C LEU A 12 -10.59 3.64 -9.75
N LEU A 13 -11.86 3.99 -9.68
CA LEU A 13 -12.98 3.10 -9.97
C LEU A 13 -13.27 3.14 -11.48
N SER A 14 -12.87 2.11 -12.21
CA SER A 14 -13.32 1.93 -13.60
C SER A 14 -14.49 0.93 -13.63
N LEU A 15 -15.65 1.41 -14.05
CA LEU A 15 -16.87 0.61 -14.26
C LEU A 15 -16.88 0.11 -15.71
N ALA A 16 -16.60 -1.17 -15.92
CA ALA A 16 -16.93 -1.86 -17.16
C ALA A 16 -17.88 -3.01 -16.81
N GLY A 17 -19.13 -2.88 -17.17
CA GLY A 17 -20.15 -3.88 -16.89
C GLY A 17 -20.55 -4.65 -18.15
N THR A 18 -20.58 -5.99 -18.07
CA THR A 18 -21.45 -6.83 -18.86
C THR A 18 -22.36 -7.59 -17.90
N ALA A 19 -23.66 -7.47 -18.10
CA ALA A 19 -24.66 -8.09 -17.24
C ALA A 19 -25.03 -9.48 -17.78
N GLU A 20 -24.92 -10.51 -16.93
CA GLU A 20 -25.75 -11.71 -17.03
C GLU A 20 -26.50 -11.91 -15.72
N ALA A 21 -27.80 -12.17 -15.85
CA ALA A 21 -28.71 -12.28 -14.72
C ALA A 21 -28.69 -13.71 -14.14
N GLY A 22 -28.47 -13.81 -12.84
CA GLY A 22 -28.63 -15.05 -12.09
C GLY A 22 -28.54 -14.82 -10.58
N GLU A 23 -29.65 -15.15 -9.88
CA GLU A 23 -29.89 -15.23 -8.44
C GLU A 23 -29.58 -13.99 -7.58
N LYS A 24 -30.61 -13.58 -6.84
CA LYS A 24 -30.57 -12.48 -5.86
C LYS A 24 -29.47 -12.73 -4.82
N ALA A 25 -28.30 -12.19 -5.06
CA ALA A 25 -27.31 -11.95 -4.02
C ALA A 25 -27.87 -10.92 -3.03
N GLU A 26 -27.64 -11.13 -1.73
CA GLU A 26 -27.82 -10.11 -0.68
C GLU A 26 -27.35 -8.76 -1.20
N SER A 27 -28.15 -7.71 -0.99
CA SER A 27 -27.90 -6.39 -1.57
C SER A 27 -26.46 -5.93 -1.28
N ASP A 28 -25.62 -5.98 -2.32
CA ASP A 28 -24.32 -5.35 -2.29
C ASP A 28 -24.56 -3.84 -2.10
N ASP A 29 -24.14 -3.30 -0.97
CA ASP A 29 -24.24 -1.88 -0.70
C ASP A 29 -23.30 -1.06 -1.60
N GLY A 30 -22.48 -1.73 -2.40
CA GLY A 30 -21.49 -1.10 -3.29
C GLY A 30 -20.37 -0.37 -2.55
N ILE A 31 -20.34 -0.44 -1.22
CA ILE A 31 -19.39 0.31 -0.39
C ILE A 31 -18.13 -0.53 -0.15
N HIS A 32 -16.99 0.05 -0.48
CA HIS A 32 -15.67 -0.47 -0.13
C HIS A 32 -15.03 0.39 0.93
N ARG A 33 -14.66 -0.20 2.08
CA ARG A 33 -13.91 0.49 3.13
C ARG A 33 -12.42 0.40 2.82
N VAL A 34 -11.84 1.51 2.40
CA VAL A 34 -10.41 1.59 2.10
C VAL A 34 -9.71 2.38 3.20
N MET A 35 -8.66 1.80 3.76
CA MET A 35 -7.78 2.46 4.73
C MET A 35 -6.44 2.75 4.09
N THR A 36 -5.94 3.97 4.20
CA THR A 36 -4.52 4.27 3.98
C THR A 36 -3.87 4.53 5.33
N CYS A 37 -2.71 3.94 5.58
CA CYS A 37 -2.03 4.03 6.85
C CYS A 37 -0.52 4.08 6.67
N TYR A 38 0.06 5.24 6.89
CA TYR A 38 1.50 5.42 7.01
C TYR A 38 1.96 4.86 8.35
N ILE A 39 2.67 3.73 8.32
CA ILE A 39 3.05 3.01 9.54
C ILE A 39 4.43 3.36 10.07
N ARG A 40 5.15 4.26 9.44
CA ARG A 40 6.52 4.63 9.76
C ARG A 40 7.48 3.43 9.69
N ILE A 41 8.55 3.60 8.99
CA ILE A 41 9.63 2.62 8.85
C ILE A 41 10.19 2.19 10.22
N THR A 42 10.63 0.95 10.33
CA THR A 42 11.26 0.41 11.54
C THR A 42 12.76 0.62 11.55
N GLY A 43 13.40 0.48 12.72
CA GLY A 43 14.87 0.46 12.82
C GLY A 43 15.56 1.83 12.65
N LEU A 44 14.85 2.94 12.81
CA LEU A 44 15.49 4.26 12.80
C LEU A 44 16.14 4.55 14.15
N GLU A 45 17.45 4.80 14.15
CA GLU A 45 18.19 5.22 15.36
C GLU A 45 17.59 6.48 16.00
N ALA A 46 17.07 7.39 15.19
CA ALA A 46 16.40 8.60 15.65
C ALA A 46 15.11 8.32 16.46
N ASP A 47 14.59 7.11 16.43
CA ASP A 47 13.42 6.71 17.21
C ASP A 47 13.77 6.09 18.57
N ALA A 48 15.01 5.70 18.80
CA ALA A 48 15.46 5.09 20.06
C ALA A 48 15.10 5.90 21.33
N PRO A 49 15.19 7.25 21.33
CA PRO A 49 14.78 8.07 22.49
C PRO A 49 13.25 8.14 22.69
N TYR A 50 12.46 7.62 21.77
CA TYR A 50 11.00 7.75 21.75
C TYR A 50 10.35 6.36 21.72
N PRO A 51 10.09 5.74 22.90
CA PRO A 51 9.57 4.37 22.96
C PRO A 51 8.29 4.15 22.15
N GLU A 52 7.42 5.15 22.06
CA GLU A 52 6.18 5.10 21.28
C GLU A 52 6.39 5.02 19.76
N ARG A 53 7.60 5.30 19.26
CA ARG A 53 7.97 5.20 17.84
C ARG A 53 8.61 3.88 17.49
N VAL A 54 9.14 3.19 18.48
CA VAL A 54 9.76 1.86 18.31
C VAL A 54 8.70 0.86 17.85
N TRP A 55 8.97 0.11 16.80
CA TRP A 55 7.98 -0.78 16.17
C TRP A 55 7.43 -1.80 17.16
N GLU A 56 8.27 -2.43 17.93
CA GLU A 56 7.91 -3.45 18.90
C GLU A 56 6.88 -2.96 19.93
N ASN A 57 6.92 -1.67 20.27
CA ASN A 57 6.02 -1.07 21.25
C ASN A 57 4.66 -0.63 20.65
N ARG A 58 4.61 -0.40 19.34
CA ARG A 58 3.40 0.13 18.66
C ARG A 58 2.74 -0.84 17.69
N ARG A 59 3.37 -1.96 17.38
CA ARG A 59 2.90 -2.92 16.38
C ARG A 59 1.53 -3.50 16.70
N ASP A 60 1.28 -3.84 17.96
CA ASP A 60 0.00 -4.40 18.41
C ASP A 60 -1.12 -3.37 18.31
N LEU A 61 -0.86 -2.14 18.74
CA LEU A 61 -1.78 -1.02 18.58
C LEU A 61 -2.08 -0.72 17.10
N CYS A 62 -1.08 -0.84 16.24
CA CYS A 62 -1.26 -0.69 14.79
C CYS A 62 -2.26 -1.74 14.26
N VAL A 63 -2.07 -3.00 14.61
CA VAL A 63 -2.97 -4.11 14.24
C VAL A 63 -4.37 -3.90 14.79
N GLU A 64 -4.50 -3.57 16.08
CA GLU A 64 -5.78 -3.30 16.71
C GLU A 64 -6.53 -2.14 16.03
N THR A 65 -5.81 -1.05 15.72
CA THR A 65 -6.37 0.09 15.01
C THR A 65 -6.90 -0.32 13.64
N ILE A 66 -6.14 -1.09 12.89
CA ILE A 66 -6.56 -1.59 11.57
C ILE A 66 -7.82 -2.46 11.72
N LEU A 67 -7.77 -3.46 12.59
CA LEU A 67 -8.88 -4.43 12.75
C LEU A 67 -10.15 -3.78 13.29
N SER A 68 -10.04 -2.79 14.17
CA SER A 68 -11.21 -2.07 14.74
C SER A 68 -11.98 -1.30 13.65
N ARG A 69 -11.32 -0.86 12.59
CA ARG A 69 -11.94 -0.14 11.47
C ARG A 69 -12.56 -1.06 10.42
N ARG A 70 -12.27 -2.36 10.48
CA ARG A 70 -12.78 -3.39 9.55
C ARG A 70 -12.64 -2.97 8.08
N PRO A 71 -11.47 -2.54 7.62
CA PRO A 71 -11.28 -2.15 6.23
C PRO A 71 -11.42 -3.37 5.31
N ASP A 72 -11.91 -3.16 4.11
CA ASP A 72 -11.90 -4.18 3.07
C ASP A 72 -10.54 -4.23 2.37
N ILE A 73 -9.90 -3.06 2.25
CA ILE A 73 -8.61 -2.87 1.60
C ILE A 73 -7.77 -1.94 2.48
N ILE A 74 -6.49 -2.27 2.64
CA ILE A 74 -5.52 -1.51 3.43
C ILE A 74 -4.32 -1.20 2.55
N CYS A 75 -3.98 0.07 2.44
CA CYS A 75 -2.78 0.57 1.76
C CYS A 75 -1.80 1.07 2.81
N LEU A 76 -0.66 0.41 2.93
CA LEU A 76 0.35 0.71 3.95
C LEU A 76 1.60 1.30 3.31
N GLN A 77 2.07 2.41 3.82
CA GLN A 77 3.33 3.02 3.39
C GLN A 77 4.40 2.84 4.46
N GLU A 78 5.63 2.65 4.01
CA GLU A 78 6.82 2.35 4.83
C GLU A 78 6.76 0.99 5.56
N ALA A 79 6.00 0.04 5.04
CA ALA A 79 6.08 -1.34 5.49
C ALA A 79 7.37 -1.97 4.97
N ILE A 80 8.37 -2.16 5.84
CA ILE A 80 9.60 -2.89 5.53
C ILE A 80 9.53 -4.31 6.08
N TYR A 81 10.59 -5.08 5.85
CA TYR A 81 10.60 -6.52 6.10
C TYR A 81 9.97 -6.94 7.44
N ASP A 82 10.40 -6.35 8.56
CA ASP A 82 9.92 -6.72 9.90
C ASP A 82 8.45 -6.42 10.11
N SER A 83 8.05 -5.18 9.79
CA SER A 83 6.67 -4.74 9.94
C SER A 83 5.75 -5.49 8.97
N TYR A 84 6.20 -5.76 7.76
CA TYR A 84 5.46 -6.55 6.80
C TYR A 84 5.24 -8.00 7.28
N ALA A 85 6.29 -8.66 7.76
CA ALA A 85 6.20 -10.03 8.26
C ALA A 85 5.22 -10.14 9.43
N TYR A 86 5.31 -9.20 10.39
CA TYR A 86 4.41 -9.13 11.53
C TYR A 86 2.95 -8.90 11.11
N LEU A 87 2.71 -7.92 10.24
CA LEU A 87 1.36 -7.62 9.76
C LEU A 87 0.75 -8.77 8.97
N LYS A 88 1.55 -9.46 8.14
CA LYS A 88 1.11 -10.65 7.42
C LYS A 88 0.67 -11.78 8.37
N GLU A 89 1.37 -11.96 9.49
CA GLU A 89 0.99 -12.94 10.51
C GLU A 89 -0.32 -12.57 11.22
N LYS A 90 -0.49 -11.28 11.55
CA LYS A 90 -1.64 -10.82 12.34
C LYS A 90 -2.90 -10.58 11.49
N LEU A 91 -2.76 -10.20 10.24
CA LEU A 91 -3.87 -9.90 9.32
C LEU A 91 -4.24 -11.11 8.44
N ARG A 92 -4.39 -12.30 9.02
CA ARG A 92 -4.61 -13.58 8.29
C ARG A 92 -5.85 -13.58 7.40
N GLY A 93 -6.88 -12.79 7.72
CA GLY A 93 -8.08 -12.60 6.91
C GLY A 93 -7.84 -11.83 5.60
N TYR A 94 -6.65 -11.25 5.46
CA TYR A 94 -6.27 -10.46 4.30
C TYR A 94 -5.21 -11.18 3.45
N MET A 95 -5.21 -10.88 2.17
CA MET A 95 -4.14 -11.26 1.25
C MET A 95 -3.23 -10.05 1.05
N PRO A 96 -1.93 -10.16 1.33
CA PRO A 96 -0.99 -9.07 1.09
C PRO A 96 -0.47 -9.11 -0.34
N TYR A 97 -0.25 -7.92 -0.91
CA TYR A 97 0.49 -7.71 -2.14
C TYR A 97 1.30 -6.41 -2.07
N GLY A 98 2.37 -6.34 -2.83
CA GLY A 98 3.18 -5.13 -2.95
C GLY A 98 4.53 -5.27 -2.28
N PHE A 99 4.86 -6.47 -1.86
CA PHE A 99 6.24 -6.79 -1.58
C PHE A 99 7.02 -6.71 -2.89
N ALA A 100 8.10 -6.00 -2.85
CA ALA A 100 8.89 -5.68 -4.01
C ALA A 100 9.52 -6.89 -4.68
N GLY A 101 9.88 -6.71 -5.91
CA GLY A 101 10.63 -7.68 -6.68
C GLY A 101 12.09 -7.81 -6.26
N PRO A 102 12.88 -8.57 -7.03
CA PRO A 102 14.28 -8.88 -6.73
C PRO A 102 15.17 -7.68 -6.47
N GLU A 103 14.88 -6.55 -7.11
CA GLU A 103 15.60 -5.29 -6.95
C GLU A 103 15.53 -4.70 -5.54
N MET A 104 14.60 -5.16 -4.74
CA MET A 104 14.47 -4.76 -3.34
C MET A 104 14.97 -5.82 -2.36
N ASP A 105 15.31 -7.03 -2.81
CA ASP A 105 15.80 -8.12 -1.98
C ASP A 105 17.07 -7.76 -1.19
N PRO A 106 18.02 -6.97 -1.73
CA PRO A 106 19.17 -6.51 -0.97
C PRO A 106 18.80 -5.63 0.23
N TYR A 107 17.56 -5.14 0.27
CA TYR A 107 17.07 -4.24 1.32
C TYR A 107 16.14 -4.97 2.28
N THR A 108 16.59 -6.05 2.89
CA THR A 108 15.82 -6.88 3.82
C THR A 108 15.99 -6.52 5.28
N GLU A 109 17.03 -5.73 5.62
CA GLU A 109 17.37 -5.36 6.98
C GLU A 109 17.31 -3.84 7.21
N GLY A 110 16.74 -3.40 8.31
CA GLY A 110 16.70 -2.02 8.76
C GLY A 110 16.07 -1.03 7.76
N TYR A 111 16.54 0.21 7.79
CA TYR A 111 16.15 1.27 6.88
C TYR A 111 16.99 1.26 5.62
N HIS A 112 16.37 1.00 4.48
CA HIS A 112 17.06 0.78 3.21
C HIS A 112 16.68 1.80 2.12
N PHE A 113 16.30 3.00 2.46
CA PHE A 113 15.93 4.07 1.53
C PHE A 113 14.69 3.84 0.67
N ILE A 114 14.18 2.62 0.61
CA ILE A 114 12.98 2.25 -0.17
C ILE A 114 11.93 1.69 0.77
N GLY A 115 11.06 2.54 1.25
CA GLY A 115 9.88 2.13 2.02
C GLY A 115 8.88 1.42 1.11
N LYS A 116 8.48 0.21 1.49
CA LYS A 116 7.55 -0.62 0.72
C LYS A 116 6.12 -0.11 0.87
N ASN A 117 5.36 -0.18 -0.22
CA ASN A 117 3.94 0.14 -0.26
C ASN A 117 3.18 -1.17 -0.39
N VAL A 118 2.45 -1.57 0.65
CA VAL A 118 1.82 -2.89 0.71
C VAL A 118 0.31 -2.76 0.75
N ILE A 119 -0.35 -3.49 -0.13
CA ILE A 119 -1.81 -3.56 -0.19
C ILE A 119 -2.26 -4.87 0.44
N PHE A 120 -3.11 -4.78 1.46
CA PHE A 120 -3.81 -5.93 2.01
C PHE A 120 -5.29 -5.85 1.60
N PHE A 121 -5.88 -6.93 1.17
CA PHE A 121 -7.30 -7.00 0.82
C PHE A 121 -7.96 -8.26 1.38
N ARG A 122 -9.23 -8.14 1.78
CA ARG A 122 -9.98 -9.24 2.41
C ARG A 122 -10.11 -10.43 1.46
N ARG A 123 -9.69 -11.62 1.92
CA ARG A 123 -9.77 -12.87 1.15
C ARG A 123 -11.20 -13.34 0.92
N ASP A 124 -12.09 -13.09 1.85
CA ASP A 124 -13.50 -13.48 1.78
C ASP A 124 -14.31 -12.59 0.82
N ARG A 125 -13.88 -11.34 0.61
CA ARG A 125 -14.56 -10.37 -0.25
C ARG A 125 -14.00 -10.32 -1.67
N TYR A 126 -12.70 -10.45 -1.84
CA TYR A 126 -12.08 -10.23 -3.14
C TYR A 126 -11.41 -11.48 -3.70
N GLU A 127 -11.55 -11.60 -5.04
CA GLU A 127 -10.73 -12.46 -5.87
C GLU A 127 -9.56 -11.64 -6.43
N PHE A 128 -8.35 -12.19 -6.34
CA PHE A 128 -7.17 -11.59 -6.95
C PHE A 128 -7.18 -11.85 -8.45
N VAL A 129 -7.11 -10.81 -9.26
CA VAL A 129 -7.10 -10.91 -10.73
C VAL A 129 -5.69 -10.73 -11.27
N SER A 130 -5.04 -9.62 -10.93
CA SER A 130 -3.67 -9.32 -11.35
C SER A 130 -3.07 -8.25 -10.46
N ALA A 131 -1.77 -8.10 -10.53
CA ALA A 131 -1.05 -7.07 -9.81
C ALA A 131 0.25 -6.71 -10.51
N GLY A 132 0.88 -5.63 -10.09
CA GLY A 132 2.19 -5.21 -10.57
C GLY A 132 2.82 -4.11 -9.73
N CYS A 133 4.06 -3.84 -10.07
CA CYS A 133 4.85 -2.76 -9.50
C CYS A 133 5.52 -1.99 -10.63
N TYR A 134 5.66 -0.68 -10.48
CA TYR A 134 6.50 0.15 -11.34
C TYR A 134 7.12 1.29 -10.53
N TRP A 135 8.27 1.75 -11.00
CA TRP A 135 9.00 2.84 -10.35
C TRP A 135 8.47 4.19 -10.82
N LEU A 136 8.36 5.11 -9.87
CA LEU A 136 7.89 6.47 -10.14
C LEU A 136 9.08 7.34 -10.58
N SER A 137 9.55 7.06 -11.79
CA SER A 137 10.69 7.70 -12.44
C SER A 137 10.49 7.72 -13.95
N GLU A 138 11.37 8.42 -14.67
CA GLU A 138 11.41 8.41 -16.16
C GLU A 138 11.73 7.03 -16.75
N THR A 139 12.21 6.10 -15.93
CA THR A 139 12.51 4.71 -16.30
C THR A 139 11.74 3.72 -15.41
N PRO A 140 10.40 3.63 -15.55
CA PRO A 140 9.54 2.94 -14.59
C PRO A 140 9.75 1.42 -14.50
N LEU A 141 10.42 0.83 -15.47
CA LEU A 141 10.74 -0.61 -15.49
C LEU A 141 12.13 -0.94 -14.95
N ILE A 142 12.91 0.08 -14.55
CA ILE A 142 14.24 -0.13 -13.96
C ILE A 142 14.11 -0.06 -12.43
N GLY A 143 14.40 -1.18 -11.78
CA GLY A 143 14.32 -1.31 -10.32
C GLY A 143 15.19 -0.28 -9.59
N GLY A 144 14.61 0.41 -8.59
CA GLY A 144 15.32 1.41 -7.79
C GLY A 144 15.62 2.73 -8.51
N SER A 145 15.08 2.95 -9.71
CA SER A 145 15.34 4.18 -10.47
C SER A 145 14.80 5.43 -9.79
N CYS A 146 15.53 6.53 -9.95
CA CYS A 146 15.22 7.86 -9.41
C CYS A 146 15.23 8.90 -10.51
N SER A 147 14.30 9.87 -10.45
CA SER A 147 14.23 11.03 -11.36
C SER A 147 13.79 12.28 -10.60
N TRP A 148 13.86 13.45 -11.26
CA TRP A 148 13.32 14.73 -10.75
C TRP A 148 13.87 15.15 -9.38
N ASN A 149 15.17 14.91 -9.17
CA ASN A 149 15.89 15.26 -7.94
C ASN A 149 15.37 14.57 -6.67
N THR A 150 14.66 13.43 -6.81
CA THR A 150 14.34 12.60 -5.65
C THR A 150 15.61 11.96 -5.09
N THR A 151 15.71 11.89 -3.76
CA THR A 151 16.85 11.25 -3.07
C THR A 151 16.62 9.76 -2.82
N ARG A 152 15.40 9.28 -3.08
CA ARG A 152 14.98 7.89 -2.82
C ARG A 152 14.11 7.41 -3.94
N ALA A 153 14.30 6.18 -4.35
CA ALA A 153 13.41 5.53 -5.28
C ALA A 153 12.00 5.44 -4.69
N ARG A 154 11.02 5.75 -5.52
CA ARG A 154 9.59 5.63 -5.20
C ARG A 154 8.94 4.70 -6.19
N HIS A 155 7.98 3.93 -5.74
CA HIS A 155 7.29 2.97 -6.58
C HIS A 155 5.79 2.98 -6.30
N CYS A 156 5.04 2.46 -7.25
CA CYS A 156 3.63 2.18 -7.14
C CYS A 156 3.44 0.67 -7.13
N ASN A 157 2.80 0.13 -6.11
CA ASN A 157 2.24 -1.19 -6.15
C ASN A 157 0.75 -1.09 -6.50
N TRP A 158 0.26 -1.99 -7.34
CA TRP A 158 -1.15 -2.01 -7.70
C TRP A 158 -1.70 -3.43 -7.73
N VAL A 159 -2.98 -3.55 -7.42
CA VAL A 159 -3.74 -4.79 -7.55
C VAL A 159 -5.02 -4.53 -8.34
N ARG A 160 -5.44 -5.51 -9.14
CA ARG A 160 -6.77 -5.61 -9.74
C ARG A 160 -7.52 -6.71 -9.01
N LEU A 161 -8.65 -6.36 -8.46
CA LEU A 161 -9.48 -7.22 -7.63
C LEU A 161 -10.86 -7.33 -8.25
N ARG A 162 -11.48 -8.52 -8.12
CA ARG A 162 -12.89 -8.71 -8.39
C ARG A 162 -13.64 -8.84 -7.06
N ASP A 163 -14.61 -7.98 -6.83
CA ASP A 163 -15.51 -8.12 -5.69
C ASP A 163 -16.42 -9.32 -5.89
N LYS A 164 -16.33 -10.30 -5.01
CA LYS A 164 -17.12 -11.55 -5.08
C LYS A 164 -18.62 -11.32 -4.88
N ARG A 165 -19.02 -10.19 -4.27
CA ARG A 165 -20.41 -9.84 -4.03
C ARG A 165 -21.08 -9.27 -5.27
N SER A 166 -20.42 -8.31 -5.91
CA SER A 166 -20.98 -7.59 -7.07
C SER A 166 -20.50 -8.13 -8.41
N GLY A 167 -19.44 -8.95 -8.44
CA GLY A 167 -18.76 -9.38 -9.66
C GLY A 167 -17.94 -8.26 -10.34
N ARG A 168 -17.98 -7.05 -9.81
CA ARG A 168 -17.28 -5.89 -10.39
C ARG A 168 -15.80 -5.91 -10.08
N GLU A 169 -15.01 -5.33 -10.96
CA GLU A 169 -13.58 -5.19 -10.78
C GLU A 169 -13.21 -3.78 -10.36
N LEU A 170 -12.19 -3.70 -9.51
CA LEU A 170 -11.58 -2.45 -9.08
C LEU A 170 -10.06 -2.56 -9.16
N ARG A 171 -9.40 -1.43 -9.32
CA ARG A 171 -7.94 -1.30 -9.21
C ARG A 171 -7.61 -0.46 -8.01
N VAL A 172 -6.61 -0.90 -7.27
CA VAL A 172 -6.07 -0.18 -6.11
C VAL A 172 -4.60 0.06 -6.37
N LEU A 173 -4.17 1.30 -6.23
CA LEU A 173 -2.78 1.70 -6.35
C LEU A 173 -2.33 2.26 -5.01
N ASP A 174 -1.19 1.81 -4.52
CA ASP A 174 -0.57 2.31 -3.30
C ASP A 174 0.76 2.96 -3.63
N VAL A 175 0.89 4.22 -3.24
CA VAL A 175 2.06 5.06 -3.52
C VAL A 175 2.51 5.83 -2.28
N HIS A 176 3.81 6.06 -2.20
CA HIS A 176 4.41 6.98 -1.25
C HIS A 176 5.30 7.96 -2.02
N LEU A 177 4.75 9.13 -2.36
CA LEU A 177 5.41 10.14 -3.17
C LEU A 177 6.63 10.73 -2.46
N ASP A 178 7.50 11.40 -3.21
CA ASP A 178 8.67 12.06 -2.65
C ASP A 178 8.27 13.17 -1.66
N HIS A 179 9.03 13.28 -0.57
CA HIS A 179 8.73 14.24 0.51
C HIS A 179 9.54 15.53 0.41
N LYS A 180 10.55 15.60 -0.47
CA LYS A 180 11.46 16.75 -0.60
C LYS A 180 11.21 17.55 -1.87
N SER A 181 11.17 16.88 -3.03
CA SER A 181 11.04 17.53 -4.33
C SER A 181 9.57 17.74 -4.73
N ASP A 182 9.17 18.98 -4.90
CA ASP A 182 7.83 19.33 -5.41
C ASP A 182 7.68 18.92 -6.88
N GLU A 183 8.75 19.00 -7.65
CA GLU A 183 8.80 18.53 -9.03
C GLU A 183 8.57 17.01 -9.08
N ALA A 184 9.35 16.26 -8.30
CA ALA A 184 9.18 14.81 -8.24
C ALA A 184 7.74 14.41 -7.86
N ARG A 185 7.13 15.06 -6.86
CA ARG A 185 5.74 14.77 -6.50
C ARG A 185 4.76 14.99 -7.64
N ARG A 186 4.92 16.08 -8.40
CA ARG A 186 4.06 16.39 -9.54
C ARG A 186 4.21 15.37 -10.66
N GLU A 187 5.43 15.00 -10.99
CA GLU A 187 5.67 14.02 -12.04
C GLU A 187 5.26 12.61 -11.59
N GLN A 188 5.56 12.23 -10.36
CA GLN A 188 5.16 10.96 -9.79
C GLN A 188 3.63 10.77 -9.78
N ILE A 189 2.85 11.81 -9.41
CA ILE A 189 1.39 11.70 -9.42
C ILE A 189 0.80 11.65 -10.84
N ARG A 190 1.48 12.18 -11.84
CA ARG A 190 1.06 12.05 -13.25
C ARG A 190 1.19 10.63 -13.78
N MET A 191 2.06 9.82 -13.15
CA MET A 191 2.26 8.43 -13.52
C MET A 191 1.22 7.48 -12.89
N VAL A 192 0.49 7.95 -11.87
CA VAL A 192 -0.53 7.18 -11.14
C VAL A 192 -1.91 7.39 -11.76
#